data_7d6149eca447c442e4cf54dd4fe8562f
#
_entry.id   7d6149eca447c442e4cf54dd4fe8562f
#
_cell.length_a   1.000
_cell.length_b   1.000
_cell.length_c   1.000
_cell.angle_alpha   90.00
_cell.angle_beta   90.00
_cell.angle_gamma   90.00
#
_symmetry.space_group_name_H-M   'P 1'
#
loop_
_entity.id
_entity.type
_entity.pdbx_description
1 polymer ?
#
loop_
_entity_poly.entity_id
_entity_poly.type
_entity_poly.pdbx_seq_one_letter_code
_entity_poly.pdbx_strand_id
1 'polypeptide(L)'
;MDMNTILLVYLGISFTHLSFRSEGYQFLGDLTKVLLMPTLMLFLMQQGNYPLLLAALLFATIADALLNKGHQGSHFFWGMASFAVCHIFYGIHVLSLGVDWILTAIAFAGLMIPYSLLYRLIGKQKGAAKYLAYAMLLFMLASLLTGLASLLCIMGIVLFIISDTMIGLDSLEIRHISNTSEMGSYILAQLLLVLGFTAL
;
A
#
# COMPACT_ATOMS: atom_id res chain seq x y z
N MET A 1 25.50 0.07 7.34
CA MET A 1 25.22 -0.13 5.89
C MET A 1 24.78 1.23 5.38
N ASP A 2 25.36 1.75 4.34
CA ASP A 2 24.99 3.04 3.80
C ASP A 2 23.59 2.98 3.14
N MET A 3 22.97 4.12 3.01
CA MET A 3 21.60 4.28 2.52
C MET A 3 21.39 3.68 1.11
N ASN A 4 22.35 3.90 0.21
CA ASN A 4 22.29 3.36 -1.15
C ASN A 4 22.33 1.82 -1.14
N THR A 5 23.13 1.22 -0.25
CA THR A 5 23.18 -0.24 -0.08
C THR A 5 21.83 -0.80 0.38
N ILE A 6 21.12 -0.14 1.31
CA ILE A 6 19.80 -0.59 1.76
C ILE A 6 18.78 -0.55 0.61
N LEU A 7 18.78 0.51 -0.19
CA LEU A 7 17.90 0.59 -1.36
C LEU A 7 18.23 -0.49 -2.41
N LEU A 8 19.52 -0.76 -2.65
CA LEU A 8 19.93 -1.86 -3.54
C LEU A 8 19.48 -3.22 -3.00
N VAL A 9 19.57 -3.45 -1.69
CA VAL A 9 19.04 -4.67 -1.05
C VAL A 9 17.52 -4.76 -1.23
N TYR A 10 16.77 -3.66 -1.01
CA TYR A 10 15.34 -3.63 -1.25
C TYR A 10 14.99 -3.98 -2.70
N LEU A 11 15.67 -3.40 -3.67
CA LEU A 11 15.45 -3.70 -5.10
C LEU A 11 15.83 -5.15 -5.43
N GLY A 12 16.90 -5.69 -4.84
CA GLY A 12 17.29 -7.09 -4.97
C GLY A 12 16.23 -8.04 -4.42
N ILE A 13 15.72 -7.79 -3.20
CA ILE A 13 14.63 -8.58 -2.60
C ILE A 13 13.36 -8.46 -3.47
N SER A 14 13.04 -7.26 -3.97
CA SER A 14 11.89 -7.02 -4.82
C SER A 14 11.94 -7.84 -6.11
N PHE A 15 13.07 -7.81 -6.81
CA PHE A 15 13.28 -8.60 -8.02
C PHE A 15 13.18 -10.10 -7.74
N THR A 16 13.86 -10.57 -6.70
CA THR A 16 13.85 -11.98 -6.28
C THR A 16 12.43 -12.43 -5.91
N HIS A 17 11.67 -11.57 -5.21
CA HIS A 17 10.27 -11.86 -4.88
C HIS A 17 9.42 -12.06 -6.12
N LEU A 18 9.48 -11.13 -7.08
CA LEU A 18 8.70 -11.22 -8.33
C LEU A 18 9.10 -12.46 -9.14
N SER A 19 10.39 -12.81 -9.19
CA SER A 19 10.88 -14.01 -9.87
C SER A 19 10.34 -15.29 -9.20
N PHE A 20 10.42 -15.39 -7.87
CA PHE A 20 9.88 -16.57 -7.17
C PHE A 20 8.37 -16.71 -7.34
N ARG A 21 7.63 -15.62 -7.35
CA ARG A 21 6.18 -15.66 -7.61
C ARG A 21 5.85 -16.07 -9.04
N SER A 22 6.60 -15.61 -10.03
CA SER A 22 6.39 -15.99 -11.44
C SER A 22 6.72 -17.46 -11.71
N GLU A 23 7.70 -18.02 -11.01
CA GLU A 23 8.13 -19.41 -11.13
C GLU A 23 7.36 -20.38 -10.22
N GLY A 24 6.47 -19.88 -9.36
CA GLY A 24 5.62 -20.71 -8.48
C GLY A 24 6.29 -21.17 -7.18
N TYR A 25 7.44 -20.62 -6.79
CA TYR A 25 8.11 -20.90 -5.51
C TYR A 25 7.41 -20.19 -4.35
N GLN A 26 6.31 -20.77 -3.86
CA GLN A 26 5.43 -20.14 -2.85
C GLN A 26 6.18 -19.78 -1.57
N PHE A 27 6.88 -20.73 -0.95
CA PHE A 27 7.58 -20.48 0.32
C PHE A 27 8.63 -19.36 0.24
N LEU A 28 9.45 -19.35 -0.82
CA LEU A 28 10.45 -18.30 -1.03
C LEU A 28 9.81 -16.95 -1.36
N GLY A 29 8.71 -16.97 -2.13
CA GLY A 29 7.89 -15.80 -2.38
C GLY A 29 7.29 -15.23 -1.09
N ASP A 30 6.74 -16.06 -0.20
CA ASP A 30 6.19 -15.62 1.08
C ASP A 30 7.26 -15.02 1.99
N LEU A 31 8.43 -15.64 2.07
CA LEU A 31 9.57 -15.14 2.86
C LEU A 31 10.06 -13.79 2.35
N THR A 32 10.29 -13.68 1.04
CA THR A 32 10.77 -12.42 0.44
C THR A 32 9.75 -11.29 0.58
N LYS A 33 8.44 -11.57 0.49
CA LYS A 33 7.38 -10.59 0.72
C LYS A 33 7.49 -9.95 2.10
N VAL A 34 7.59 -10.77 3.14
CA VAL A 34 7.66 -10.28 4.54
C VAL A 34 8.94 -9.48 4.81
N LEU A 35 10.03 -9.70 4.05
CA LEU A 35 11.30 -8.97 4.21
C LEU A 35 11.29 -7.58 3.56
N LEU A 36 10.37 -7.27 2.66
CA LEU A 36 10.32 -5.99 1.94
C LEU A 36 10.14 -4.80 2.89
N MET A 37 9.12 -4.82 3.73
CA MET A 37 8.82 -3.70 4.62
C MET A 37 9.87 -3.49 5.70
N PRO A 38 10.40 -4.53 6.39
CA PRO A 38 11.55 -4.38 7.29
C PRO A 38 12.78 -3.73 6.64
N THR A 39 13.04 -4.01 5.35
CA THR A 39 14.13 -3.35 4.63
C THR A 39 13.89 -1.85 4.45
N LEU A 40 12.65 -1.43 4.13
CA LEU A 40 12.28 -0.01 4.11
C LEU A 40 12.31 0.62 5.50
N MET A 41 11.97 -0.11 6.56
CA MET A 41 12.13 0.38 7.94
C MET A 41 13.60 0.68 8.27
N LEU A 42 14.53 -0.21 7.89
CA LEU A 42 15.95 0.03 8.05
C LEU A 42 16.42 1.27 7.26
N PHE A 43 15.90 1.48 6.07
CA PHE A 43 16.16 2.69 5.28
C PHE A 43 15.66 3.94 6.03
N LEU A 44 14.43 3.96 6.52
CA LEU A 44 13.87 5.09 7.29
C LEU A 44 14.69 5.40 8.55
N MET A 45 15.16 4.38 9.27
CA MET A 45 15.98 4.56 10.47
C MET A 45 17.34 5.24 10.19
N GLN A 46 17.83 5.17 8.95
CA GLN A 46 19.03 5.89 8.51
C GLN A 46 18.74 7.35 8.10
N GLN A 47 17.49 7.65 7.72
CA GLN A 47 17.08 8.98 7.28
C GLN A 47 16.76 9.92 8.44
N GLY A 48 16.34 9.39 9.58
CA GLY A 48 15.94 10.18 10.73
C GLY A 48 14.91 9.51 11.62
N ASN A 49 14.24 10.32 12.42
CA ASN A 49 13.24 9.85 13.39
C ASN A 49 11.83 9.98 12.79
N TYR A 50 11.34 8.90 12.19
CA TYR A 50 10.01 8.80 11.57
C TYR A 50 9.13 7.75 12.27
N PRO A 51 8.73 7.92 13.55
CA PRO A 51 8.05 6.87 14.32
C PRO A 51 6.70 6.46 13.71
N LEU A 52 5.95 7.39 13.13
CA LEU A 52 4.67 7.10 12.48
C LEU A 52 4.85 6.28 11.20
N LEU A 53 5.87 6.58 10.39
CA LEU A 53 6.17 5.80 9.19
C LEU A 53 6.70 4.40 9.53
N LEU A 54 7.52 4.28 10.59
CA LEU A 54 7.97 2.98 11.10
C LEU A 54 6.80 2.14 11.58
N ALA A 55 5.84 2.75 12.30
CA ALA A 55 4.61 2.07 12.71
C ALA A 55 3.78 1.63 11.48
N ALA A 56 3.64 2.51 10.46
CA ALA A 56 2.95 2.17 9.23
C ALA A 56 3.57 0.95 8.55
N LEU A 57 4.89 0.93 8.36
CA LEU A 57 5.60 -0.21 7.73
C LEU A 57 5.55 -1.48 8.56
N LEU A 58 5.51 -1.37 9.90
CA LEU A 58 5.30 -2.53 10.77
C LEU A 58 3.94 -3.17 10.52
N PHE A 59 2.87 -2.36 10.46
CA PHE A 59 1.53 -2.88 10.16
C PHE A 59 1.42 -3.39 8.72
N ALA A 60 2.15 -2.81 7.75
CA ALA A 60 2.25 -3.36 6.40
C ALA A 60 2.95 -4.73 6.41
N THR A 61 4.02 -4.91 7.21
CA THR A 61 4.68 -6.23 7.37
C THR A 61 3.73 -7.30 7.93
N ILE A 62 2.92 -6.94 8.94
CA ILE A 62 1.91 -7.84 9.52
C ILE A 62 0.85 -8.19 8.48
N ALA A 63 0.39 -7.19 7.71
CA ALA A 63 -0.56 -7.40 6.63
C ALA A 63 -0.03 -8.37 5.57
N ASP A 64 1.22 -8.17 5.12
CA ASP A 64 1.88 -9.04 4.15
C ASP A 64 1.99 -10.49 4.63
N ALA A 65 2.35 -10.69 5.90
CA ALA A 65 2.41 -12.02 6.50
C ALA A 65 1.04 -12.72 6.58
N LEU A 66 -0.03 -11.96 6.85
CA LEU A 66 -1.40 -12.48 6.90
C LEU A 66 -1.94 -12.81 5.51
N LEU A 67 -1.66 -11.96 4.50
CA LEU A 67 -2.11 -12.14 3.13
C LEU A 67 -1.38 -13.27 2.39
N ASN A 68 -0.22 -13.72 2.86
CA ASN A 68 0.44 -14.92 2.32
C ASN A 68 -0.43 -16.19 2.40
N LYS A 69 -1.44 -16.19 3.30
CA LYS A 69 -2.39 -17.33 3.44
C LYS A 69 -3.55 -17.29 2.43
N GLY A 70 -3.53 -16.34 1.49
CA GLY A 70 -4.53 -16.18 0.43
C GLY A 70 -5.49 -15.02 0.64
N HIS A 71 -6.32 -14.78 -0.38
CA HIS A 71 -7.22 -13.61 -0.46
C HIS A 71 -8.64 -13.89 0.06
N GLN A 72 -8.82 -14.90 0.92
CA GLN A 72 -10.11 -15.28 1.50
C GLN A 72 -10.01 -15.60 2.99
N GLY A 73 -11.15 -15.61 3.65
CA GLY A 73 -11.24 -16.02 5.05
C GLY A 73 -10.81 -14.94 6.06
N SER A 74 -10.58 -15.38 7.30
CA SER A 74 -10.24 -14.48 8.42
C SER A 74 -8.87 -13.84 8.28
N HIS A 75 -7.89 -14.54 7.72
CA HIS A 75 -6.53 -14.01 7.52
C HIS A 75 -6.53 -12.83 6.55
N PHE A 76 -7.30 -12.93 5.48
CA PHE A 76 -7.48 -11.86 4.53
C PHE A 76 -8.12 -10.61 5.19
N PHE A 77 -9.19 -10.81 5.99
CA PHE A 77 -9.80 -9.71 6.73
C PHE A 77 -8.81 -9.00 7.67
N TRP A 78 -8.04 -9.76 8.45
CA TRP A 78 -7.04 -9.18 9.36
C TRP A 78 -5.86 -8.55 8.62
N GLY A 79 -5.46 -9.10 7.47
CA GLY A 79 -4.47 -8.48 6.58
C GLY A 79 -4.93 -7.12 6.07
N MET A 80 -6.16 -7.04 5.56
CA MET A 80 -6.76 -5.78 5.12
C MET A 80 -6.94 -4.78 6.27
N ALA A 81 -7.34 -5.24 7.46
CA ALA A 81 -7.42 -4.39 8.65
C ALA A 81 -6.05 -3.84 9.08
N SER A 82 -5.00 -4.66 8.99
CA SER A 82 -3.63 -4.23 9.26
C SER A 82 -3.15 -3.18 8.25
N PHE A 83 -3.46 -3.34 6.97
CA PHE A 83 -3.19 -2.28 5.98
C PHE A 83 -3.99 -1.01 6.25
N ALA A 84 -5.25 -1.11 6.70
CA ALA A 84 -6.02 0.07 7.10
C ALA A 84 -5.32 0.84 8.23
N VAL A 85 -4.77 0.16 9.22
CA VAL A 85 -3.98 0.78 10.30
C VAL A 85 -2.69 1.42 9.74
N CYS A 86 -1.99 0.75 8.82
CA CYS A 86 -0.84 1.33 8.11
C CYS A 86 -1.21 2.67 7.45
N HIS A 87 -2.32 2.72 6.72
CA HIS A 87 -2.78 3.94 6.03
C HIS A 87 -3.21 5.05 7.01
N ILE A 88 -3.77 4.69 8.16
CA ILE A 88 -4.07 5.64 9.23
C ILE A 88 -2.76 6.29 9.75
N PHE A 89 -1.71 5.51 9.98
CA PHE A 89 -0.41 6.06 10.40
C PHE A 89 0.21 6.96 9.33
N TYR A 90 0.13 6.60 8.04
CA TYR A 90 0.53 7.50 6.95
C TYR A 90 -0.30 8.79 6.98
N GLY A 91 -1.61 8.71 7.14
CA GLY A 91 -2.49 9.88 7.22
C GLY A 91 -2.16 10.80 8.38
N ILE A 92 -1.91 10.25 9.58
CA ILE A 92 -1.48 11.02 10.77
C ILE A 92 -0.14 11.71 10.49
N HIS A 93 0.80 11.02 9.84
CA HIS A 93 2.08 11.62 9.47
C HIS A 93 1.90 12.77 8.50
N VAL A 94 1.11 12.62 7.45
CA VAL A 94 0.79 13.67 6.47
C VAL A 94 0.17 14.89 7.16
N LEU A 95 -0.79 14.67 8.07
CA LEU A 95 -1.43 15.75 8.83
C LEU A 95 -0.43 16.49 9.73
N SER A 96 0.58 15.80 10.28
CA SER A 96 1.63 16.43 11.09
C SER A 96 2.59 17.32 10.30
N LEU A 97 2.71 17.09 8.98
CA LEU A 97 3.51 17.93 8.08
C LEU A 97 2.76 19.18 7.62
N GLY A 98 1.43 19.19 7.75
CA GLY A 98 0.55 20.24 7.24
C GLY A 98 0.17 20.03 5.78
N VAL A 99 -1.08 20.30 5.43
CA VAL A 99 -1.63 20.10 4.08
C VAL A 99 -2.36 21.36 3.60
N ASP A 100 -2.38 21.58 2.30
CA ASP A 100 -3.30 22.52 1.69
C ASP A 100 -4.72 21.92 1.68
N TRP A 101 -5.59 22.47 2.53
CA TRP A 101 -6.96 21.97 2.69
C TRP A 101 -7.84 22.21 1.47
N ILE A 102 -7.58 23.27 0.69
CA ILE A 102 -8.34 23.56 -0.55
C ILE A 102 -7.99 22.49 -1.57
N LEU A 103 -6.70 22.23 -1.78
CA LEU A 103 -6.23 21.19 -2.71
C LEU A 103 -6.69 19.80 -2.27
N THR A 104 -6.63 19.51 -0.96
CA THR A 104 -7.16 18.27 -0.37
C THR A 104 -8.64 18.08 -0.66
N ALA A 105 -9.47 19.13 -0.48
CA ALA A 105 -10.90 19.07 -0.73
C ALA A 105 -11.23 18.88 -2.22
N ILE A 106 -10.51 19.57 -3.10
CA ILE A 106 -10.67 19.41 -4.57
C ILE A 106 -10.29 17.98 -4.97
N ALA A 107 -9.17 17.45 -4.48
CA ALA A 107 -8.73 16.10 -4.74
C ALA A 107 -9.75 15.07 -4.23
N PHE A 108 -10.28 15.26 -3.01
CA PHE A 108 -11.30 14.38 -2.45
C PHE A 108 -12.56 14.37 -3.31
N ALA A 109 -13.07 15.55 -3.71
CA ALA A 109 -14.23 15.64 -4.59
C ALA A 109 -14.00 14.93 -5.95
N GLY A 110 -12.81 15.09 -6.55
CA GLY A 110 -12.44 14.41 -7.79
C GLY A 110 -12.37 12.89 -7.62
N LEU A 111 -11.84 12.41 -6.50
CA LEU A 111 -11.71 10.98 -6.19
C LEU A 111 -13.07 10.31 -5.88
N MET A 112 -14.13 11.06 -5.61
CA MET A 112 -15.49 10.50 -5.49
C MET A 112 -16.01 9.96 -6.82
N ILE A 113 -15.46 10.39 -7.97
CA ILE A 113 -15.83 9.83 -9.29
C ILE A 113 -15.37 8.37 -9.39
N PRO A 114 -14.06 8.03 -9.31
CA PRO A 114 -13.62 6.64 -9.34
C PRO A 114 -14.19 5.81 -8.18
N TYR A 115 -14.43 6.39 -7.00
CA TYR A 115 -15.10 5.69 -5.91
C TYR A 115 -16.54 5.30 -6.29
N SER A 116 -17.29 6.20 -6.94
CA SER A 116 -18.66 5.90 -7.40
C SER A 116 -18.69 4.80 -8.47
N LEU A 117 -17.69 4.76 -9.34
CA LEU A 117 -17.53 3.68 -10.33
C LEU A 117 -17.21 2.36 -9.64
N LEU A 118 -16.30 2.35 -8.65
CA LEU A 118 -16.01 1.17 -7.84
C LEU A 118 -17.27 0.68 -7.12
N TYR A 119 -18.05 1.60 -6.51
CA TYR A 119 -19.30 1.26 -5.85
C TYR A 119 -20.31 0.62 -6.82
N ARG A 120 -20.43 1.13 -8.05
CA ARG A 120 -21.31 0.53 -9.08
C ARG A 120 -20.83 -0.86 -9.48
N LEU A 121 -19.52 -1.09 -9.52
CA LEU A 121 -18.93 -2.35 -9.93
C LEU A 121 -19.13 -3.44 -8.87
N ILE A 122 -18.82 -3.15 -7.60
CA ILE A 122 -18.77 -4.16 -6.54
C ILE A 122 -19.90 -4.05 -5.50
N GLY A 123 -20.62 -2.93 -5.42
CA GLY A 123 -21.54 -2.63 -4.30
C GLY A 123 -22.70 -3.64 -4.12
N LYS A 124 -23.03 -4.40 -5.17
CA LYS A 124 -24.02 -5.48 -5.11
C LYS A 124 -23.45 -6.84 -4.68
N GLN A 125 -22.12 -6.95 -4.60
CA GLN A 125 -21.46 -8.19 -4.22
C GLN A 125 -21.58 -8.44 -2.70
N LYS A 126 -21.75 -9.71 -2.32
CA LYS A 126 -21.79 -10.10 -0.91
C LYS A 126 -20.45 -9.73 -0.24
N GLY A 127 -20.52 -8.98 0.84
CA GLY A 127 -19.34 -8.54 1.57
C GLY A 127 -18.61 -7.32 0.98
N ALA A 128 -19.16 -6.65 -0.03
CA ALA A 128 -18.57 -5.47 -0.65
C ALA A 128 -18.33 -4.30 0.33
N ALA A 129 -19.13 -4.20 1.40
CA ALA A 129 -19.03 -3.10 2.36
C ALA A 129 -17.63 -2.91 2.95
N LYS A 130 -16.91 -3.99 3.27
CA LYS A 130 -15.54 -3.93 3.81
C LYS A 130 -14.54 -3.36 2.81
N TYR A 131 -14.65 -3.74 1.52
CA TYR A 131 -13.80 -3.22 0.44
C TYR A 131 -14.07 -1.76 0.15
N LEU A 132 -15.35 -1.37 0.16
CA LEU A 132 -15.75 0.03 -0.06
C LEU A 132 -15.31 0.93 1.10
N ALA A 133 -15.42 0.47 2.35
CA ALA A 133 -14.93 1.20 3.51
C ALA A 133 -13.40 1.37 3.46
N TYR A 134 -12.67 0.31 3.08
CA TYR A 134 -11.23 0.35 2.91
C TYR A 134 -10.80 1.26 1.74
N ALA A 135 -11.49 1.19 0.60
CA ALA A 135 -11.24 2.07 -0.54
C ALA A 135 -11.49 3.55 -0.19
N MET A 136 -12.50 3.85 0.62
CA MET A 136 -12.74 5.20 1.11
C MET A 136 -11.56 5.72 1.93
N LEU A 137 -10.99 4.90 2.81
CA LEU A 137 -9.79 5.26 3.58
C LEU A 137 -8.60 5.57 2.66
N LEU A 138 -8.38 4.76 1.62
CA LEU A 138 -7.33 5.00 0.63
C LEU A 138 -7.55 6.32 -0.14
N PHE A 139 -8.77 6.61 -0.52
CA PHE A 139 -9.09 7.86 -1.23
C PHE A 139 -8.97 9.09 -0.32
N MET A 140 -9.29 8.96 0.97
CA MET A 140 -9.00 10.02 1.95
C MET A 140 -7.49 10.26 2.07
N LEU A 141 -6.68 9.20 2.19
CA LEU A 141 -5.23 9.33 2.24
C LEU A 141 -4.68 9.93 0.93
N ALA A 142 -5.17 9.50 -0.23
CA ALA A 142 -4.77 10.07 -1.53
C ALA A 142 -5.06 11.56 -1.62
N SER A 143 -6.19 12.01 -1.07
CA SER A 143 -6.56 13.43 -1.00
C SER A 143 -5.59 14.22 -0.13
N LEU A 144 -5.25 13.70 1.05
CA LEU A 144 -4.28 14.31 1.96
C LEU A 144 -2.89 14.40 1.31
N LEU A 145 -2.43 13.34 0.64
CA LEU A 145 -1.14 13.33 -0.06
C LEU A 145 -1.12 14.30 -1.24
N THR A 146 -2.27 14.52 -1.90
CA THR A 146 -2.40 15.57 -2.91
C THR A 146 -2.26 16.96 -2.28
N GLY A 147 -2.88 17.19 -1.13
CA GLY A 147 -2.73 18.44 -0.36
C GLY A 147 -1.31 18.68 0.17
N LEU A 148 -0.51 17.63 0.32
CA LEU A 148 0.93 17.72 0.64
C LEU A 148 1.78 18.13 -0.58
N ALA A 149 1.23 18.02 -1.81
CA ALA A 149 1.86 18.37 -3.09
C ALA A 149 3.18 17.61 -3.38
N SER A 150 3.40 16.45 -2.79
CA SER A 150 4.55 15.58 -3.07
C SER A 150 4.24 14.64 -4.23
N LEU A 151 4.89 14.85 -5.37
CA LEU A 151 4.67 14.00 -6.56
C LEU A 151 4.96 12.53 -6.30
N LEU A 152 6.03 12.21 -5.57
CA LEU A 152 6.38 10.83 -5.23
C LEU A 152 5.30 10.17 -4.36
N CYS A 153 4.77 10.89 -3.37
CA CYS A 153 3.70 10.39 -2.52
C CYS A 153 2.40 10.17 -3.32
N ILE A 154 2.07 11.08 -4.24
CA ILE A 154 0.89 10.96 -5.13
C ILE A 154 1.04 9.73 -6.03
N MET A 155 2.20 9.55 -6.67
CA MET A 155 2.47 8.36 -7.49
C MET A 155 2.40 7.08 -6.66
N GLY A 156 2.97 7.10 -5.46
CA GLY A 156 2.95 5.97 -4.52
C GLY A 156 1.53 5.56 -4.16
N ILE A 157 0.68 6.50 -3.74
CA ILE A 157 -0.71 6.16 -3.35
C ILE A 157 -1.56 5.71 -4.54
N VAL A 158 -1.35 6.26 -5.73
CA VAL A 158 -2.04 5.80 -6.95
C VAL A 158 -1.69 4.34 -7.24
N LEU A 159 -0.41 3.96 -7.18
CA LEU A 159 0.02 2.57 -7.37
C LEU A 159 -0.53 1.66 -6.25
N PHE A 160 -0.63 2.17 -5.02
CA PHE A 160 -1.23 1.42 -3.91
C PHE A 160 -2.72 1.14 -4.17
N ILE A 161 -3.48 2.15 -4.58
CA ILE A 161 -4.90 2.00 -4.95
C ILE A 161 -5.05 0.98 -6.09
N ILE A 162 -4.18 1.00 -7.10
CA ILE A 162 -4.18 0.02 -8.19
C ILE A 162 -3.95 -1.39 -7.65
N SER A 163 -2.92 -1.58 -6.82
CA SER A 163 -2.61 -2.88 -6.20
C SER A 163 -3.80 -3.43 -5.40
N ASP A 164 -4.36 -2.61 -4.52
CA ASP A 164 -5.45 -3.05 -3.65
C ASP A 164 -6.78 -3.26 -4.39
N THR A 165 -6.99 -2.51 -5.48
CA THR A 165 -8.12 -2.78 -6.38
C THR A 165 -7.96 -4.15 -7.04
N MET A 166 -6.74 -4.53 -7.45
CA MET A 166 -6.45 -5.86 -8.01
C MET A 166 -6.77 -6.96 -7.00
N ILE A 167 -6.31 -6.83 -5.75
CA ILE A 167 -6.63 -7.76 -4.65
C ILE A 167 -8.13 -7.86 -4.42
N GLY A 168 -8.81 -6.71 -4.37
CA GLY A 168 -10.26 -6.65 -4.15
C GLY A 168 -11.06 -7.36 -5.26
N LEU A 169 -10.68 -7.17 -6.53
CA LEU A 169 -11.35 -7.82 -7.67
C LEU A 169 -11.12 -9.32 -7.70
N ASP A 170 -9.91 -9.79 -7.36
CA ASP A 170 -9.58 -11.21 -7.26
C ASP A 170 -10.30 -11.86 -6.09
N SER A 171 -10.31 -11.25 -4.92
CA SER A 171 -10.98 -11.77 -3.72
C SER A 171 -12.52 -11.81 -3.82
N LEU A 172 -13.11 -10.98 -4.67
CA LEU A 172 -14.54 -10.99 -5.02
C LEU A 172 -14.86 -11.90 -6.21
N GLU A 173 -13.86 -12.60 -6.75
CA GLU A 173 -13.99 -13.49 -7.92
C GLU A 173 -14.53 -12.80 -9.18
N ILE A 174 -14.36 -11.46 -9.26
CA ILE A 174 -14.78 -10.67 -10.42
C ILE A 174 -13.79 -10.82 -11.57
N ARG A 175 -12.49 -10.81 -11.23
CA ARG A 175 -11.41 -10.93 -12.20
C ARG A 175 -10.18 -11.52 -11.55
N HIS A 176 -9.68 -12.61 -12.12
CA HIS A 176 -8.39 -13.17 -11.72
C HIS A 176 -7.25 -12.31 -12.25
N ILE A 177 -6.37 -11.88 -11.35
CA ILE A 177 -5.24 -10.99 -11.65
C ILE A 177 -3.94 -11.68 -11.24
N SER A 178 -2.90 -11.47 -12.04
CA SER A 178 -1.58 -12.03 -11.76
C SER A 178 -1.00 -11.44 -10.47
N ASN A 179 -0.59 -12.32 -9.55
CA ASN A 179 0.09 -11.94 -8.30
C ASN A 179 1.35 -11.07 -8.55
N THR A 180 2.01 -11.27 -9.69
CA THR A 180 3.20 -10.47 -10.06
C THR A 180 2.85 -9.02 -10.34
N SER A 181 1.73 -8.74 -11.02
CA SER A 181 1.29 -7.38 -11.32
C SER A 181 0.84 -6.64 -10.06
N GLU A 182 0.07 -7.32 -9.19
CA GLU A 182 -0.35 -6.83 -7.89
C GLU A 182 0.86 -6.46 -7.03
N MET A 183 1.78 -7.41 -6.85
CA MET A 183 2.96 -7.20 -6.03
C MET A 183 3.94 -6.18 -6.61
N GLY A 184 4.08 -6.10 -7.93
CA GLY A 184 4.92 -5.08 -8.58
C GLY A 184 4.43 -3.67 -8.29
N SER A 185 3.12 -3.41 -8.40
CA SER A 185 2.53 -2.12 -8.06
C SER A 185 2.65 -1.80 -6.57
N TYR A 186 2.44 -2.78 -5.67
CA TYR A 186 2.61 -2.62 -4.23
C TYR A 186 4.03 -2.26 -3.81
N ILE A 187 5.03 -2.98 -4.34
CA ILE A 187 6.45 -2.75 -4.04
C ILE A 187 6.86 -1.31 -4.43
N LEU A 188 6.48 -0.89 -5.64
CA LEU A 188 6.74 0.47 -6.10
C LEU A 188 5.98 1.51 -5.30
N ALA A 189 4.73 1.24 -4.93
CA ALA A 189 3.92 2.12 -4.11
C ALA A 189 4.60 2.43 -2.77
N GLN A 190 5.01 1.40 -2.03
CA GLN A 190 5.67 1.55 -0.73
C GLN A 190 7.01 2.28 -0.84
N LEU A 191 7.81 1.95 -1.87
CA LEU A 191 9.07 2.64 -2.11
C LEU A 191 8.85 4.14 -2.38
N LEU A 192 7.92 4.49 -3.27
CA LEU A 192 7.63 5.88 -3.61
C LEU A 192 7.06 6.68 -2.44
N LEU A 193 6.20 6.05 -1.61
CA LEU A 193 5.69 6.69 -0.39
C LEU A 193 6.82 7.00 0.58
N VAL A 194 7.69 6.03 0.86
CA VAL A 194 8.82 6.21 1.77
C VAL A 194 9.79 7.27 1.24
N LEU A 195 10.19 7.20 -0.04
CA LEU A 195 11.06 8.20 -0.65
C LEU A 195 10.40 9.59 -0.69
N GLY A 196 9.10 9.65 -0.96
CA GLY A 196 8.36 10.90 -0.98
C GLY A 196 8.29 11.57 0.40
N PHE A 197 8.10 10.80 1.47
CA PHE A 197 8.09 11.32 2.84
C PHE A 197 9.49 11.73 3.33
N THR A 198 10.54 11.07 2.90
CA THR A 198 11.92 11.41 3.30
C THR A 198 12.53 12.56 2.48
N ALA A 199 11.89 12.94 1.37
CA ALA A 199 12.30 14.08 0.54
C ALA A 199 11.65 15.42 0.95
N LEU A 200 10.73 15.40 1.95
CA LEU A 200 10.05 16.58 2.50
C LEU A 200 10.82 17.14 3.69
#